data_e05f4306cf0871f53b357ebb0ff298df
#
_entry.id   e05f4306cf0871f53b357ebb0ff298df
#
_cell.length_a   1.000
_cell.length_b   1.000
_cell.length_c   1.000
_cell.angle_alpha   90.00
_cell.angle_beta   90.00
_cell.angle_gamma   90.00
#
_symmetry.space_group_name_H-M   'P 1'
#
loop_
_entity.id
_entity.type
_entity.pdbx_description
1 polymer ?
#
loop_
_entity_poly.entity_id
_entity_poly.type
_entity_poly.pdbx_seq_one_letter_code
_entity_poly.pdbx_strand_id
1 'polypeptide(L)'
;VRTFRARLRPGFGSDTAPEDGFSLVEVLIAMMVFAILSIGVAYSLLSVLAMTKEGRAREMATNLAAQEIDLDRSAKDVFTLGDSTNPVTNSLGSFLVKRTTQWVSGASEGNGCGSGTGALQYKRINVSVTWDGMRAGASPVRSDTLLAPKNVINDPALGTIIVSTLTAGGAGSAGISVSAAPTPGVTGNTAVAVTGTATNAQGCSYLLKVVPGTYDVTVSRAGYIDNGQVPTSTKATNIAVTAGTSASAGFNFDLAGSFSVNYASNATAGTVQFPSNLDTTFLSTAGVYVSTAATAAASRTLQLFPFPSGYAVMAGKYVAPSQSSPGCLSVDPEAWPAAPTLTAAVRTPSTTTTAAALPMGLLTLSGAAGKFITAVSATGTGAGDPGCSVPMTYTFDALATAGRIALPYGSWTLYTGSSKGAKTTVLAAGSITVAAPSAVSSGGVVTLDPRTVAP
;
A
#
# COMPACT_ATOMS: atom_id res chain seq x y z
N VAL A 1 73.28 -2.47 -56.25
CA VAL A 1 73.96 -2.35 -57.59
C VAL A 1 73.29 -3.33 -58.53
N ARG A 2 72.38 -2.83 -59.37
CA ARG A 2 72.18 -3.33 -60.76
C ARG A 2 71.08 -2.51 -61.41
N THR A 3 71.52 -1.57 -62.22
CA THR A 3 70.73 -0.77 -63.15
C THR A 3 70.18 -1.69 -64.29
N PHE A 4 68.89 -1.59 -64.59
CA PHE A 4 68.30 -2.05 -65.84
C PHE A 4 67.70 -0.84 -66.56
N ARG A 5 68.41 -0.40 -67.65
CA ARG A 5 67.90 0.52 -68.65
C ARG A 5 66.99 -0.26 -69.60
N ALA A 6 65.74 0.11 -69.68
CA ALA A 6 64.88 -0.34 -70.80
C ALA A 6 64.60 0.86 -71.70
N ARG A 7 64.82 0.71 -72.94
CA ARG A 7 64.71 1.68 -74.03
C ARG A 7 63.25 1.96 -74.37
N LEU A 8 62.90 3.25 -74.39
CA LEU A 8 61.69 3.71 -75.08
C LEU A 8 61.87 3.60 -76.61
N ARG A 9 60.87 3.05 -77.26
CA ARG A 9 60.58 3.23 -78.68
C ARG A 9 59.28 4.03 -78.79
N PRO A 10 59.24 5.11 -79.58
CA PRO A 10 58.02 5.80 -79.90
C PRO A 10 57.32 5.12 -81.03
N GLY A 11 56.09 4.71 -80.84
CA GLY A 11 55.18 4.28 -81.91
C GLY A 11 53.94 5.20 -81.80
N PHE A 12 53.95 6.21 -82.67
CA PHE A 12 52.72 6.95 -82.96
C PHE A 12 51.84 6.09 -83.84
N GLY A 13 50.79 5.56 -83.32
CA GLY A 13 49.66 5.04 -84.07
C GLY A 13 48.42 5.81 -83.64
N SER A 14 47.98 6.69 -84.49
CA SER A 14 46.69 7.37 -84.36
C SER A 14 45.58 6.42 -84.70
N ASP A 15 45.05 5.68 -83.72
CA ASP A 15 43.77 5.04 -83.85
C ASP A 15 42.72 5.98 -83.24
N THR A 16 42.01 6.67 -84.14
CA THR A 16 40.77 7.35 -83.82
C THR A 16 39.72 6.25 -83.56
N ALA A 17 39.62 5.80 -82.31
CA ALA A 17 38.45 5.06 -81.83
C ALA A 17 37.23 5.97 -81.95
N PRO A 18 36.09 5.45 -82.46
CA PRO A 18 34.85 6.22 -82.44
C PRO A 18 34.51 6.51 -81.02
N GLU A 19 34.22 7.78 -80.69
CA GLU A 19 33.63 8.17 -79.40
C GLU A 19 32.24 7.59 -79.38
N ASP A 20 32.07 6.38 -78.82
CA ASP A 20 30.78 5.82 -78.52
C ASP A 20 30.20 6.64 -77.38
N GLY A 21 29.23 7.53 -77.66
CA GLY A 21 28.50 8.31 -76.67
C GLY A 21 27.83 7.39 -75.68
N PHE A 22 27.92 7.70 -74.42
CA PHE A 22 27.26 6.95 -73.29
C PHE A 22 25.82 6.67 -73.64
N SER A 23 25.37 5.43 -73.55
CA SER A 23 23.97 5.05 -73.66
C SER A 23 23.21 5.60 -72.48
N LEU A 24 21.98 6.12 -72.72
CA LEU A 24 21.10 6.62 -71.67
C LEU A 24 20.84 5.56 -70.57
N VAL A 25 20.86 4.27 -70.95
CA VAL A 25 20.72 3.12 -70.05
C VAL A 25 21.97 2.98 -69.14
N GLU A 26 23.15 3.20 -69.67
CA GLU A 26 24.42 3.12 -68.94
C GLU A 26 24.52 4.23 -67.87
N VAL A 27 24.07 5.44 -68.21
CA VAL A 27 23.97 6.55 -67.24
C VAL A 27 22.94 6.23 -66.14
N LEU A 28 21.79 5.64 -66.50
CA LEU A 28 20.78 5.24 -65.51
C LEU A 28 21.31 4.16 -64.56
N ILE A 29 22.00 3.14 -65.12
CA ILE A 29 22.59 2.08 -64.28
C ILE A 29 23.71 2.65 -63.41
N ALA A 30 24.57 3.53 -63.91
CA ALA A 30 25.60 4.19 -63.15
C ALA A 30 25.01 5.05 -62.00
N MET A 31 23.93 5.81 -62.27
CA MET A 31 23.22 6.59 -61.23
C MET A 31 22.60 5.67 -60.20
N MET A 32 22.00 4.53 -60.59
CA MET A 32 21.41 3.58 -59.67
C MET A 32 22.48 2.96 -58.75
N VAL A 33 23.60 2.50 -59.33
CA VAL A 33 24.73 1.97 -58.54
C VAL A 33 25.31 3.02 -57.60
N PHE A 34 25.49 4.25 -58.09
CA PHE A 34 25.96 5.37 -57.28
C PHE A 34 24.99 5.69 -56.10
N ALA A 35 23.66 5.68 -56.36
CA ALA A 35 22.66 5.89 -55.31
C ALA A 35 22.73 4.81 -54.23
N ILE A 36 22.86 3.51 -54.62
CA ILE A 36 22.98 2.39 -53.69
C ILE A 36 24.25 2.53 -52.80
N LEU A 37 25.38 2.81 -53.47
CA LEU A 37 26.64 3.03 -52.76
C LEU A 37 26.57 4.23 -51.80
N SER A 38 25.95 5.33 -52.21
CA SER A 38 25.78 6.55 -51.40
C SER A 38 24.94 6.27 -50.19
N ILE A 39 23.82 5.52 -50.32
CA ILE A 39 23.00 5.09 -49.22
C ILE A 39 23.79 4.21 -48.25
N GLY A 40 24.57 3.26 -48.74
CA GLY A 40 25.44 2.41 -47.93
C GLY A 40 26.46 3.19 -47.11
N VAL A 41 27.12 4.17 -47.72
CA VAL A 41 28.08 5.06 -47.05
C VAL A 41 27.37 5.93 -46.01
N ALA A 42 26.21 6.51 -46.36
CA ALA A 42 25.43 7.32 -45.43
C ALA A 42 24.99 6.53 -44.17
N TYR A 43 24.50 5.28 -44.36
CA TYR A 43 24.17 4.38 -43.27
C TYR A 43 25.39 4.04 -42.40
N SER A 44 26.53 3.77 -43.00
CA SER A 44 27.77 3.53 -42.25
C SER A 44 28.18 4.72 -41.39
N LEU A 45 28.14 5.94 -41.96
CA LEU A 45 28.46 7.15 -41.24
C LEU A 45 27.50 7.42 -40.07
N LEU A 46 26.19 7.24 -40.28
CA LEU A 46 25.19 7.37 -39.22
C LEU A 46 25.41 6.35 -38.08
N SER A 47 25.77 5.11 -38.44
CA SER A 47 26.08 4.07 -37.47
C SER A 47 27.33 4.42 -36.63
N VAL A 48 28.40 4.92 -37.26
CA VAL A 48 29.62 5.35 -36.56
C VAL A 48 29.34 6.53 -35.64
N LEU A 49 28.53 7.51 -36.07
CA LEU A 49 28.15 8.65 -35.27
C LEU A 49 27.30 8.22 -34.06
N ALA A 50 26.37 7.30 -34.26
CA ALA A 50 25.54 6.76 -33.18
C ALA A 50 26.40 6.00 -32.14
N MET A 51 27.34 5.16 -32.61
CA MET A 51 28.26 4.44 -31.72
C MET A 51 29.20 5.40 -30.96
N THR A 52 29.67 6.45 -31.61
CA THR A 52 30.53 7.45 -30.97
C THR A 52 29.74 8.23 -29.90
N LYS A 53 28.50 8.60 -30.19
CA LYS A 53 27.60 9.26 -29.21
C LYS A 53 27.33 8.37 -28.02
N GLU A 54 27.00 7.10 -28.25
CA GLU A 54 26.76 6.09 -27.22
C GLU A 54 28.02 5.86 -26.37
N GLY A 55 29.20 5.77 -26.98
CA GLY A 55 30.46 5.63 -26.27
C GLY A 55 30.74 6.78 -25.33
N ARG A 56 30.57 8.03 -25.80
CA ARG A 56 30.72 9.25 -24.97
C ARG A 56 29.69 9.32 -23.84
N ALA A 57 28.44 8.96 -24.11
CA ALA A 57 27.40 8.92 -23.08
C ALA A 57 27.73 7.87 -22.00
N ARG A 58 28.22 6.69 -22.40
CA ARG A 58 28.65 5.65 -21.47
C ARG A 58 29.85 6.05 -20.62
N GLU A 59 30.83 6.72 -21.20
CA GLU A 59 31.97 7.27 -20.47
C GLU A 59 31.50 8.30 -19.42
N MET A 60 30.62 9.21 -19.82
CA MET A 60 30.03 10.19 -18.90
C MET A 60 29.23 9.52 -17.78
N ALA A 61 28.43 8.50 -18.11
CA ALA A 61 27.69 7.71 -17.13
C ALA A 61 28.63 7.03 -16.12
N THR A 62 29.78 6.55 -16.57
CA THR A 62 30.82 5.95 -15.70
C THR A 62 31.40 6.99 -14.75
N ASN A 63 31.69 8.17 -15.25
CA ASN A 63 32.21 9.28 -14.44
C ASN A 63 31.17 9.74 -13.39
N LEU A 64 29.90 9.85 -13.78
CA LEU A 64 28.81 10.19 -12.84
C LEU A 64 28.62 9.10 -11.77
N ALA A 65 28.70 7.82 -12.14
CA ALA A 65 28.63 6.73 -11.17
C ALA A 65 29.80 6.76 -10.18
N ALA A 66 31.01 7.01 -10.66
CA ALA A 66 32.19 7.15 -9.82
C ALA A 66 32.09 8.36 -8.88
N GLN A 67 31.63 9.49 -9.40
CA GLN A 67 31.41 10.71 -8.61
C GLN A 67 30.40 10.48 -7.47
N GLU A 68 29.28 9.81 -7.74
CA GLU A 68 28.27 9.50 -6.71
C GLU A 68 28.88 8.59 -5.63
N ILE A 69 29.64 7.56 -6.02
CA ILE A 69 30.34 6.67 -5.08
C ILE A 69 31.33 7.45 -4.20
N ASP A 70 32.07 8.40 -4.76
CA ASP A 70 33.03 9.20 -3.99
C ASP A 70 32.32 10.18 -3.04
N LEU A 71 31.18 10.74 -3.45
CA LEU A 71 30.33 11.53 -2.56
C LEU A 71 29.81 10.68 -1.39
N ASP A 72 29.34 9.47 -1.67
CA ASP A 72 28.86 8.55 -0.64
C ASP A 72 29.97 8.13 0.33
N ARG A 73 31.18 7.90 -0.15
CA ARG A 73 32.35 7.61 0.68
C ARG A 73 32.80 8.78 1.56
N SER A 74 32.54 10.00 1.10
CA SER A 74 32.83 11.23 1.85
C SER A 74 31.80 11.54 2.93
N ALA A 75 30.65 10.87 2.94
CA ALA A 75 29.58 11.09 3.90
C ALA A 75 30.09 10.91 5.34
N LYS A 76 29.78 11.87 6.19
CA LYS A 76 30.15 11.82 7.62
C LYS A 76 29.43 10.74 8.36
N ASP A 77 28.18 10.48 7.97
CA ASP A 77 27.30 9.51 8.61
C ASP A 77 26.66 8.59 7.55
N VAL A 78 27.01 7.33 7.57
CA VAL A 78 26.51 6.28 6.66
C VAL A 78 25.01 6.03 6.84
N PHE A 79 24.45 6.36 8.03
CA PHE A 79 23.02 6.20 8.30
C PHE A 79 22.13 7.18 7.55
N THR A 80 22.68 8.36 7.17
CA THR A 80 21.95 9.35 6.39
C THR A 80 21.88 9.03 4.90
N LEU A 81 22.72 8.10 4.42
CA LEU A 81 22.72 7.67 3.03
C LEU A 81 21.49 6.78 2.77
N GLY A 82 20.55 7.29 2.02
CA GLY A 82 19.37 6.57 1.56
C GLY A 82 19.35 6.41 0.04
N ASP A 83 18.32 5.77 -0.49
CA ASP A 83 18.07 5.71 -1.93
C ASP A 83 17.81 7.13 -2.46
N SER A 84 18.33 7.39 -3.65
CA SER A 84 18.13 8.67 -4.33
C SER A 84 18.03 8.47 -5.84
N THR A 85 17.40 9.43 -6.50
CA THR A 85 17.32 9.48 -7.96
C THR A 85 17.52 10.93 -8.37
N ASN A 86 18.67 11.22 -8.98
CA ASN A 86 19.09 12.55 -9.32
C ASN A 86 19.24 12.69 -10.84
N PRO A 87 18.46 13.55 -11.51
CA PRO A 87 18.68 13.88 -12.91
C PRO A 87 19.88 14.84 -13.06
N VAL A 88 20.77 14.54 -14.00
CA VAL A 88 21.92 15.37 -14.37
C VAL A 88 21.83 15.66 -15.86
N THR A 89 21.74 16.95 -16.24
CA THR A 89 21.67 17.37 -17.65
C THR A 89 22.95 18.08 -18.04
N ASN A 90 23.53 17.71 -19.18
CA ASN A 90 24.70 18.35 -19.74
C ASN A 90 24.63 18.41 -21.29
N SER A 91 25.71 18.80 -21.96
CA SER A 91 25.77 18.92 -23.42
C SER A 91 25.58 17.60 -24.19
N LEU A 92 25.71 16.44 -23.52
CA LEU A 92 25.52 15.11 -24.13
C LEU A 92 24.07 14.58 -23.95
N GLY A 93 23.26 15.23 -23.12
CA GLY A 93 21.88 14.86 -22.84
C GLY A 93 21.55 14.79 -21.35
N SER A 94 20.43 14.15 -21.02
CA SER A 94 19.99 13.94 -19.65
C SER A 94 20.40 12.55 -19.17
N PHE A 95 20.93 12.48 -17.97
CA PHE A 95 21.36 11.26 -17.27
C PHE A 95 20.55 11.12 -15.97
N LEU A 96 20.13 9.91 -15.66
CA LEU A 96 19.45 9.60 -14.41
C LEU A 96 20.39 8.76 -13.53
N VAL A 97 20.91 9.38 -12.47
CA VAL A 97 21.75 8.73 -11.47
C VAL A 97 20.87 8.18 -10.36
N LYS A 98 20.76 6.87 -10.24
CA LYS A 98 19.97 6.18 -9.23
C LYS A 98 20.91 5.48 -8.26
N ARG A 99 20.84 5.87 -6.97
CA ARG A 99 21.50 5.17 -5.86
C ARG A 99 20.50 4.31 -5.13
N THR A 100 20.85 3.05 -4.87
CA THR A 100 20.13 2.14 -3.98
C THR A 100 21.06 1.68 -2.86
N THR A 101 20.53 1.62 -1.65
CA THR A 101 21.33 1.30 -0.46
C THR A 101 20.69 0.15 0.32
N GLN A 102 21.55 -0.71 0.89
CA GLN A 102 21.11 -1.84 1.69
C GLN A 102 22.12 -2.14 2.79
N TRP A 103 21.64 -2.38 4.02
CA TRP A 103 22.48 -2.86 5.09
C TRP A 103 22.76 -4.35 4.93
N VAL A 104 24.02 -4.72 5.11
CA VAL A 104 24.46 -6.12 5.11
C VAL A 104 24.84 -6.47 6.54
N SER A 105 24.10 -7.42 7.12
CA SER A 105 24.45 -8.09 8.37
C SER A 105 25.01 -9.47 8.05
N GLY A 106 25.92 -9.98 8.88
CA GLY A 106 26.68 -11.20 8.58
C GLY A 106 25.88 -12.50 8.38
N ALA A 107 24.53 -12.46 8.41
CA ALA A 107 23.70 -13.66 8.32
C ALA A 107 22.64 -13.64 7.21
N SER A 108 22.23 -12.50 6.66
CA SER A 108 21.26 -12.42 5.56
C SER A 108 21.18 -11.03 4.94
N GLU A 109 20.82 -10.94 3.66
CA GLU A 109 20.39 -9.69 3.03
C GLU A 109 19.07 -9.27 3.66
N GLY A 110 19.08 -8.19 4.47
CA GLY A 110 17.91 -7.64 5.13
C GLY A 110 17.09 -6.73 4.19
N ASN A 111 15.92 -6.30 4.68
CA ASN A 111 15.18 -5.19 4.08
C ASN A 111 16.06 -3.91 4.10
N GLY A 112 15.64 -2.85 3.39
CA GLY A 112 16.43 -1.62 3.23
C GLY A 112 16.93 -0.99 4.53
N CYS A 113 16.30 -1.27 5.70
CA CYS A 113 16.71 -0.77 7.00
C CYS A 113 17.74 -1.65 7.72
N GLY A 114 17.95 -2.87 7.25
CA GLY A 114 18.66 -3.93 8.00
C GLY A 114 17.69 -4.76 8.81
N SER A 115 17.93 -6.05 8.91
CA SER A 115 17.05 -6.97 9.63
C SER A 115 17.72 -7.63 10.81
N GLY A 116 16.97 -7.78 11.88
CA GLY A 116 17.11 -8.81 12.87
C GLY A 116 18.26 -8.68 13.83
N THR A 117 18.59 -9.81 14.41
CA THR A 117 19.63 -10.02 15.41
C THR A 117 21.00 -10.12 14.75
N GLY A 118 21.85 -9.11 14.89
CA GLY A 118 23.22 -9.12 14.40
C GLY A 118 23.81 -7.73 14.30
N ALA A 119 25.16 -7.66 14.23
CA ALA A 119 25.86 -6.41 14.04
C ALA A 119 25.65 -5.90 12.61
N LEU A 120 25.25 -4.64 12.44
CA LEU A 120 25.30 -3.98 11.14
C LEU A 120 26.76 -3.77 10.76
N GLN A 121 27.26 -4.52 9.78
CA GLN A 121 28.68 -4.50 9.45
C GLN A 121 29.00 -3.42 8.41
N TYR A 122 28.24 -3.36 7.34
CA TYR A 122 28.44 -2.38 6.26
C TYR A 122 27.17 -2.09 5.50
N LYS A 123 27.16 -0.94 4.84
CA LYS A 123 26.12 -0.54 3.91
C LYS A 123 26.60 -0.77 2.49
N ARG A 124 25.90 -1.58 1.74
CA ARG A 124 26.09 -1.75 0.31
C ARG A 124 25.40 -0.61 -0.41
N ILE A 125 26.12 0.02 -1.31
CA ILE A 125 25.60 1.07 -2.17
C ILE A 125 25.79 0.62 -3.61
N ASN A 126 24.70 0.64 -4.37
CA ASN A 126 24.69 0.39 -5.80
C ASN A 126 24.25 1.67 -6.50
N VAL A 127 25.07 2.17 -7.40
CA VAL A 127 24.77 3.31 -8.28
C VAL A 127 24.55 2.81 -9.68
N SER A 128 23.42 3.15 -10.27
CA SER A 128 23.11 2.86 -11.68
C SER A 128 22.82 4.15 -12.42
N VAL A 129 23.42 4.30 -13.61
CA VAL A 129 23.23 5.49 -14.45
C VAL A 129 22.64 5.08 -15.79
N THR A 130 21.55 5.71 -16.16
CA THR A 130 20.88 5.60 -17.47
C THR A 130 20.88 6.96 -18.15
N TRP A 131 20.75 7.04 -19.47
CA TRP A 131 20.74 8.28 -20.24
C TRP A 131 19.72 8.26 -21.35
N ASP A 132 19.33 9.44 -21.80
CA ASP A 132 18.39 9.61 -22.91
C ASP A 132 18.99 9.09 -24.22
N GLY A 133 18.22 8.30 -24.94
CA GLY A 133 18.66 7.67 -26.19
C GLY A 133 19.55 6.47 -25.99
N MET A 134 19.63 5.90 -24.80
CA MET A 134 20.28 4.62 -24.56
C MET A 134 19.66 3.55 -25.48
N ARG A 135 20.50 2.75 -26.12
CA ARG A 135 20.05 1.71 -27.06
C ARG A 135 19.12 0.73 -26.35
N ALA A 136 18.02 0.36 -27.01
CA ALA A 136 17.10 -0.63 -26.46
C ALA A 136 17.85 -1.95 -26.17
N GLY A 137 17.70 -2.46 -24.95
CA GLY A 137 18.40 -3.66 -24.46
C GLY A 137 19.82 -3.43 -23.95
N ALA A 138 20.35 -2.20 -24.00
CA ALA A 138 21.63 -1.90 -23.37
C ALA A 138 21.49 -1.87 -21.84
N SER A 139 22.51 -2.35 -21.13
CA SER A 139 22.56 -2.31 -19.67
C SER A 139 23.01 -0.95 -19.17
N PRO A 140 22.38 -0.41 -18.09
CA PRO A 140 22.86 0.79 -17.43
C PRO A 140 24.30 0.61 -16.93
N VAL A 141 25.02 1.71 -16.79
CA VAL A 141 26.31 1.69 -16.09
C VAL A 141 26.04 1.50 -14.60
N ARG A 142 26.74 0.57 -13.97
CA ARG A 142 26.61 0.26 -12.55
C ARG A 142 27.97 0.35 -11.86
N SER A 143 27.94 0.84 -10.63
CA SER A 143 29.09 0.84 -9.73
C SER A 143 28.61 0.50 -8.32
N ASP A 144 29.35 -0.36 -7.64
CA ASP A 144 29.02 -0.84 -6.29
C ASP A 144 30.13 -0.47 -5.32
N THR A 145 29.75 -0.17 -4.07
CA THR A 145 30.70 -0.01 -2.97
C THR A 145 30.12 -0.51 -1.65
N LEU A 146 31.00 -0.82 -0.72
CA LEU A 146 30.67 -1.17 0.66
C LEU A 146 31.21 -0.08 1.58
N LEU A 147 30.36 0.49 2.43
CA LEU A 147 30.73 1.48 3.42
C LEU A 147 30.59 0.88 4.81
N ALA A 148 31.71 0.78 5.52
CA ALA A 148 31.68 0.51 6.94
C ALA A 148 31.48 1.83 7.69
N PRO A 149 30.62 1.86 8.72
CA PRO A 149 30.52 3.02 9.60
C PRO A 149 31.87 3.35 10.23
N LYS A 150 32.24 4.62 10.20
CA LYS A 150 33.53 5.10 10.76
C LYS A 150 33.62 4.95 12.29
N ASN A 151 32.47 4.96 12.95
CA ASN A 151 32.37 4.72 14.39
C ASN A 151 31.84 3.31 14.62
N VAL A 152 32.33 2.63 15.65
CA VAL A 152 31.81 1.35 16.11
C VAL A 152 30.32 1.56 16.43
N ILE A 153 29.45 1.12 15.55
CA ILE A 153 27.99 1.17 15.76
C ILE A 153 27.64 0.28 16.94
N ASN A 154 28.35 -0.83 17.04
CA ASN A 154 28.18 -1.80 18.07
C ASN A 154 29.27 -1.54 19.13
N ASP A 155 29.00 -0.60 20.03
CA ASP A 155 29.69 -0.54 21.29
C ASP A 155 29.43 -1.88 21.98
N PRO A 156 30.48 -2.62 22.39
CA PRO A 156 30.28 -3.92 23.04
C PRO A 156 29.45 -3.85 24.33
N ALA A 157 29.32 -2.67 24.94
CA ALA A 157 28.48 -2.42 26.12
C ALA A 157 27.06 -1.96 25.82
N LEU A 158 26.77 -1.51 24.60
CA LEU A 158 25.50 -0.90 24.18
C LEU A 158 24.90 -1.64 22.99
N GLY A 159 23.60 -1.50 22.78
CA GLY A 159 22.91 -2.05 21.62
C GLY A 159 22.42 -0.99 20.62
N THR A 160 21.73 -1.46 19.61
CA THR A 160 21.09 -0.62 18.59
C THR A 160 19.65 -1.09 18.37
N ILE A 161 18.69 -0.16 18.23
CA ILE A 161 17.34 -0.48 17.77
C ILE A 161 17.17 0.04 16.34
N ILE A 162 16.82 -0.86 15.44
CA ILE A 162 16.52 -0.57 14.04
C ILE A 162 15.00 -0.48 13.90
N VAL A 163 14.49 0.66 13.44
CA VAL A 163 13.07 0.86 13.21
C VAL A 163 12.80 0.93 11.73
N SER A 164 11.82 0.17 11.27
CA SER A 164 11.34 0.13 9.90
C SER A 164 9.86 0.48 9.87
N THR A 165 9.49 1.50 9.11
CA THR A 165 8.09 1.88 8.88
C THR A 165 7.74 1.79 7.41
N LEU A 166 6.68 1.05 7.08
CA LEU A 166 6.22 0.85 5.72
C LEU A 166 4.84 1.47 5.52
N THR A 167 4.63 2.02 4.34
CA THR A 167 3.31 2.43 3.85
C THR A 167 2.46 1.21 3.52
N ALA A 168 1.19 1.40 3.28
CA ALA A 168 0.26 0.36 2.83
C ALA A 168 0.70 -0.31 1.50
N GLY A 169 1.39 0.42 0.64
CA GLY A 169 1.97 -0.09 -0.61
C GLY A 169 3.31 -0.78 -0.44
N GLY A 170 3.83 -0.92 0.80
CA GLY A 170 5.13 -1.57 1.08
C GLY A 170 6.36 -0.68 0.86
N ALA A 171 6.18 0.58 0.46
CA ALA A 171 7.27 1.55 0.39
C ALA A 171 7.63 2.08 1.78
N GLY A 172 8.82 2.68 1.92
CA GLY A 172 9.22 3.32 3.16
C GLY A 172 8.32 4.50 3.53
N SER A 173 7.90 4.59 4.79
CA SER A 173 7.13 5.71 5.33
C SER A 173 8.08 6.72 5.98
N ALA A 174 8.33 7.84 5.29
CA ALA A 174 9.32 8.83 5.71
C ALA A 174 8.76 9.86 6.70
N GLY A 175 9.63 10.45 7.53
CA GLY A 175 9.28 11.56 8.42
C GLY A 175 8.43 11.13 9.63
N ILE A 176 8.48 9.88 10.01
CA ILE A 176 7.83 9.34 11.20
C ILE A 176 8.73 9.53 12.41
N SER A 177 8.22 10.12 13.46
CA SER A 177 8.94 10.28 14.73
C SER A 177 9.08 8.92 15.42
N VAL A 178 10.26 8.67 15.99
CA VAL A 178 10.61 7.40 16.64
C VAL A 178 11.12 7.65 18.04
N SER A 179 10.64 6.88 19.01
CA SER A 179 11.13 6.87 20.39
C SER A 179 11.08 5.46 20.97
N ALA A 180 11.94 5.19 21.94
CA ALA A 180 11.91 3.96 22.73
C ALA A 180 11.93 4.30 24.21
N ALA A 181 11.10 3.65 24.99
CA ALA A 181 10.99 3.81 26.43
C ALA A 181 11.12 2.44 27.12
N PRO A 182 11.58 2.37 28.37
CA PRO A 182 11.58 1.13 29.14
C PRO A 182 10.21 0.48 29.15
N THR A 183 10.13 -0.83 28.85
CA THR A 183 8.87 -1.58 28.97
C THR A 183 8.42 -1.60 30.43
N PRO A 184 7.20 -1.14 30.74
CA PRO A 184 6.66 -1.15 32.10
C PRO A 184 6.54 -2.57 32.67
N GLY A 185 6.76 -2.73 33.99
CA GLY A 185 6.55 -3.99 34.69
C GLY A 185 7.64 -5.05 34.50
N VAL A 186 8.70 -4.78 33.75
CA VAL A 186 9.84 -5.68 33.62
C VAL A 186 10.80 -5.47 34.79
N THR A 187 10.89 -6.47 35.68
CA THR A 187 11.75 -6.42 36.86
C THR A 187 13.22 -6.39 36.44
N GLY A 188 14.00 -5.49 37.05
CA GLY A 188 15.45 -5.38 36.78
C GLY A 188 15.78 -4.79 35.37
N ASN A 189 14.81 -4.14 34.73
CA ASN A 189 15.03 -3.49 33.43
C ASN A 189 16.00 -2.31 33.60
N THR A 190 17.12 -2.36 32.88
CA THR A 190 18.14 -1.31 32.87
C THR A 190 17.95 -0.31 31.74
N ALA A 191 16.90 -0.47 30.93
CA ALA A 191 16.57 0.36 29.77
C ALA A 191 16.46 1.85 30.13
N VAL A 192 16.91 2.72 29.25
CA VAL A 192 16.83 4.18 29.36
C VAL A 192 16.11 4.74 28.15
N ALA A 193 15.14 5.64 28.35
CA ALA A 193 14.40 6.24 27.25
C ALA A 193 15.33 6.92 26.23
N VAL A 194 15.08 6.71 24.97
CA VAL A 194 15.85 7.28 23.86
C VAL A 194 14.93 7.72 22.72
N THR A 195 15.28 8.83 22.07
CA THR A 195 14.58 9.33 20.88
C THR A 195 15.48 9.20 19.67
N GLY A 196 14.95 8.62 18.61
CA GLY A 196 15.63 8.49 17.32
C GLY A 196 15.41 9.71 16.41
N THR A 197 16.11 9.74 15.29
CA THR A 197 15.79 10.63 14.19
C THR A 197 14.49 10.19 13.52
N ALA A 198 13.78 11.12 12.88
CA ALA A 198 12.64 10.75 12.06
C ALA A 198 13.08 9.78 10.94
N THR A 199 12.17 8.90 10.50
CA THR A 199 12.47 7.93 9.45
C THR A 199 12.84 8.60 8.14
N ASN A 200 13.83 8.05 7.45
CA ASN A 200 14.29 8.50 6.14
C ASN A 200 13.33 8.07 5.01
N ALA A 201 13.69 8.33 3.75
CA ALA A 201 12.88 7.98 2.58
C ALA A 201 12.60 6.46 2.44
N GLN A 202 13.45 5.60 3.00
CA GLN A 202 13.26 4.15 3.06
C GLN A 202 12.43 3.71 4.27
N GLY A 203 11.95 4.65 5.08
CA GLY A 203 11.20 4.36 6.31
C GLY A 203 12.08 3.89 7.47
N CYS A 204 13.39 4.15 7.44
CA CYS A 204 14.33 3.67 8.45
C CYS A 204 14.68 4.74 9.48
N SER A 205 14.74 4.34 10.74
CA SER A 205 15.34 5.11 11.84
C SER A 205 16.23 4.20 12.69
N TYR A 206 17.29 4.77 13.25
CA TYR A 206 18.28 4.04 14.02
C TYR A 206 18.48 4.72 15.37
N LEU A 207 18.18 3.99 16.44
CA LEU A 207 18.50 4.40 17.79
C LEU A 207 19.84 3.73 18.18
N LEU A 208 20.90 4.52 18.18
CA LEU A 208 22.25 4.05 18.42
C LEU A 208 22.61 4.20 19.90
N LYS A 209 23.56 3.38 20.37
CA LYS A 209 24.09 3.41 21.75
C LYS A 209 23.00 3.26 22.82
N VAL A 210 22.08 2.33 22.58
CA VAL A 210 20.97 2.03 23.48
C VAL A 210 21.48 1.15 24.62
N VAL A 211 21.16 1.50 25.85
CA VAL A 211 21.50 0.68 27.03
C VAL A 211 20.77 -0.66 26.91
N PRO A 212 21.43 -1.79 27.19
CA PRO A 212 20.77 -3.09 27.18
C PRO A 212 19.56 -3.14 28.12
N GLY A 213 18.47 -3.74 27.65
CA GLY A 213 17.22 -3.81 28.40
C GLY A 213 16.04 -4.11 27.48
N THR A 214 14.83 -4.01 28.02
CA THR A 214 13.59 -4.25 27.26
C THR A 214 12.84 -2.94 27.04
N TYR A 215 12.46 -2.69 25.78
CA TYR A 215 11.92 -1.43 25.33
C TYR A 215 10.54 -1.58 24.68
N ASP A 216 9.70 -0.57 24.87
CA ASP A 216 8.56 -0.28 24.01
C ASP A 216 9.00 0.78 22.98
N VAL A 217 9.00 0.42 21.72
CA VAL A 217 9.33 1.31 20.61
C VAL A 217 8.05 1.91 20.05
N THR A 218 7.98 3.23 20.03
CA THR A 218 6.82 3.98 19.54
C THR A 218 7.17 4.76 18.29
N VAL A 219 6.30 4.67 17.28
CA VAL A 219 6.32 5.52 16.10
C VAL A 219 5.09 6.42 16.10
N SER A 220 5.25 7.68 15.65
CA SER A 220 4.13 8.63 15.68
C SER A 220 4.23 9.68 14.57
N ARG A 221 3.05 10.04 14.04
CA ARG A 221 2.85 11.18 13.15
C ARG A 221 1.38 11.55 13.06
N ALA A 222 1.05 12.84 13.18
CA ALA A 222 -0.33 13.31 13.04
C ALA A 222 -0.90 12.97 11.65
N GLY A 223 -2.15 12.52 11.60
CA GLY A 223 -2.84 12.10 10.37
C GLY A 223 -2.46 10.71 9.86
N TYR A 224 -1.55 10.02 10.51
CA TYR A 224 -1.16 8.64 10.18
C TYR A 224 -1.90 7.62 11.04
N ILE A 225 -1.96 6.40 10.56
CA ILE A 225 -2.67 5.29 11.20
C ILE A 225 -1.91 3.99 10.93
N ASP A 226 -1.96 3.03 11.83
CA ASP A 226 -1.38 1.72 11.61
C ASP A 226 -2.37 0.74 10.95
N ASN A 227 -1.89 -0.42 10.56
CA ASN A 227 -2.73 -1.48 9.98
C ASN A 227 -3.73 -2.11 10.98
N GLY A 228 -3.58 -1.86 12.27
CA GLY A 228 -4.52 -2.19 13.32
C GLY A 228 -5.58 -1.10 13.58
N GLN A 229 -5.58 -0.03 12.78
CA GLN A 229 -6.45 1.15 12.89
C GLN A 229 -6.20 2.00 14.14
N VAL A 230 -4.97 2.01 14.67
CA VAL A 230 -4.57 2.89 15.76
C VAL A 230 -4.07 4.21 15.16
N PRO A 231 -4.77 5.34 15.41
CA PRO A 231 -4.40 6.62 14.81
C PRO A 231 -3.25 7.30 15.55
N THR A 232 -2.50 8.13 14.84
CA THR A 232 -1.47 9.05 15.31
C THR A 232 -0.21 8.41 15.87
N SER A 233 -0.28 7.31 16.58
CA SER A 233 0.89 6.59 17.10
C SER A 233 0.59 5.12 17.33
N THR A 234 1.61 4.28 17.13
CA THR A 234 1.56 2.85 17.43
C THR A 234 2.87 2.40 18.04
N LYS A 235 2.88 1.28 18.75
CA LYS A 235 4.09 0.79 19.40
C LYS A 235 4.28 -0.72 19.29
N ALA A 236 5.56 -1.13 19.20
CA ALA A 236 6.01 -2.49 19.39
C ALA A 236 6.55 -2.63 20.80
N THR A 237 6.03 -3.60 21.54
CA THR A 237 6.36 -3.82 22.96
C THR A 237 7.38 -4.93 23.14
N ASN A 238 8.09 -4.92 24.28
CA ASN A 238 9.01 -5.97 24.68
C ASN A 238 10.19 -6.21 23.71
N ILE A 239 10.71 -5.17 23.10
CA ILE A 239 11.88 -5.25 22.24
C ILE A 239 13.13 -5.43 23.13
N ALA A 240 13.70 -6.63 23.14
CA ALA A 240 14.89 -6.93 23.91
C ALA A 240 16.15 -6.43 23.19
N VAL A 241 16.92 -5.59 23.85
CA VAL A 241 18.20 -5.05 23.38
C VAL A 241 19.32 -5.65 24.22
N THR A 242 20.28 -6.30 23.56
CA THR A 242 21.48 -6.85 24.19
C THR A 242 22.74 -6.10 23.77
N ALA A 243 23.75 -6.09 24.64
CA ALA A 243 25.02 -5.45 24.37
C ALA A 243 25.68 -6.00 23.09
N GLY A 244 26.28 -5.12 22.29
CA GLY A 244 26.97 -5.48 21.06
C GLY A 244 26.07 -5.92 19.89
N THR A 245 24.73 -5.91 20.06
CA THR A 245 23.80 -6.41 19.03
C THR A 245 22.75 -5.37 18.62
N SER A 246 22.03 -5.69 17.55
CA SER A 246 20.90 -4.91 17.10
C SER A 246 19.58 -5.66 17.34
N ALA A 247 18.54 -4.94 17.73
CA ALA A 247 17.15 -5.38 17.75
C ALA A 247 16.35 -4.62 16.71
N SER A 248 15.28 -5.19 16.18
CA SER A 248 14.44 -4.55 15.16
C SER A 248 12.98 -4.40 15.59
N ALA A 249 12.36 -3.30 15.19
CA ALA A 249 10.93 -3.05 15.32
C ALA A 249 10.36 -2.61 13.99
N GLY A 250 9.38 -3.36 13.47
CA GLY A 250 8.73 -3.08 12.18
C GLY A 250 7.30 -2.59 12.37
N PHE A 251 6.89 -1.61 11.54
CA PHE A 251 5.57 -1.01 11.58
C PHE A 251 5.00 -0.85 10.18
N ASN A 252 3.71 -1.11 10.03
CA ASN A 252 2.92 -0.64 8.90
C ASN A 252 2.19 0.62 9.36
N PHE A 253 2.63 1.79 8.91
CA PHE A 253 2.14 3.08 9.39
C PHE A 253 2.13 4.08 8.24
N ASP A 254 0.92 4.51 7.84
CA ASP A 254 0.72 5.33 6.64
C ASP A 254 -0.24 6.47 6.89
N LEU A 255 -0.27 7.44 5.97
CA LEU A 255 -1.27 8.50 5.98
C LEU A 255 -2.67 7.87 5.89
N ALA A 256 -3.53 8.20 6.86
CA ALA A 256 -4.87 7.67 6.89
C ALA A 256 -5.68 8.09 5.66
N GLY A 257 -6.34 7.13 5.03
CA GLY A 257 -7.28 7.36 3.94
C GLY A 257 -8.69 7.59 4.46
N SER A 258 -9.43 8.48 3.82
CA SER A 258 -10.84 8.74 4.13
C SER A 258 -11.71 7.62 3.55
N PHE A 259 -12.65 7.11 4.34
CA PHE A 259 -13.62 6.08 3.94
C PHE A 259 -15.03 6.51 4.35
N SER A 260 -15.90 6.74 3.36
CA SER A 260 -17.30 7.14 3.60
C SER A 260 -18.25 5.98 3.37
N VAL A 261 -19.26 5.85 4.20
CA VAL A 261 -20.34 4.86 4.10
C VAL A 261 -21.69 5.54 4.13
N ASN A 262 -22.63 5.06 3.31
CA ASN A 262 -24.04 5.45 3.32
C ASN A 262 -24.88 4.24 3.69
N TYR A 263 -25.57 4.32 4.83
CA TYR A 263 -26.40 3.25 5.36
C TYR A 263 -27.78 3.23 4.73
N ALA A 264 -28.39 2.04 4.72
CA ALA A 264 -29.70 1.79 4.15
C ALA A 264 -29.87 2.34 2.73
N SER A 265 -28.85 2.13 1.88
CA SER A 265 -28.83 2.59 0.50
C SER A 265 -29.96 2.06 -0.36
N ASN A 266 -30.62 0.99 0.10
CA ASN A 266 -31.81 0.38 -0.48
C ASN A 266 -33.13 1.07 -0.06
N ALA A 267 -33.09 2.11 0.79
CA ALA A 267 -34.29 2.85 1.15
C ALA A 267 -34.70 3.78 -0.01
N THR A 268 -35.87 3.55 -0.58
CA THR A 268 -36.35 4.24 -1.79
C THR A 268 -37.07 5.58 -1.50
N ALA A 269 -37.62 5.77 -0.32
CA ALA A 269 -38.30 7.00 0.11
C ALA A 269 -38.58 7.01 1.61
N GLY A 270 -38.76 8.21 2.17
CA GLY A 270 -39.14 8.43 3.56
C GLY A 270 -37.96 8.45 4.53
N THR A 271 -38.22 8.96 5.73
CA THR A 271 -37.22 9.04 6.78
C THR A 271 -37.01 7.66 7.41
N VAL A 272 -35.75 7.21 7.44
CA VAL A 272 -35.32 5.99 8.12
C VAL A 272 -34.51 6.39 9.34
N GLN A 273 -34.84 5.81 10.51
CA GLN A 273 -34.04 5.97 11.71
C GLN A 273 -32.98 4.87 11.82
N PHE A 274 -31.80 5.25 12.28
CA PHE A 274 -30.66 4.37 12.47
C PHE A 274 -30.37 4.16 13.94
N PRO A 275 -29.74 3.03 14.32
CA PRO A 275 -29.25 2.86 15.68
C PRO A 275 -28.22 3.93 16.04
N SER A 276 -28.26 4.41 17.26
CA SER A 276 -27.27 5.36 17.76
C SER A 276 -25.90 4.71 18.03
N ASN A 277 -25.84 3.39 18.11
CA ASN A 277 -24.66 2.59 18.35
C ASN A 277 -24.43 1.56 17.23
N LEU A 278 -24.72 1.92 16.00
CA LEU A 278 -24.55 1.01 14.86
C LEU A 278 -23.07 0.65 14.68
N ASP A 279 -22.79 -0.64 14.70
CA ASP A 279 -21.50 -1.17 14.28
C ASP A 279 -21.35 -1.15 12.75
N THR A 280 -20.15 -0.91 12.30
CA THR A 280 -19.75 -1.08 10.89
C THR A 280 -18.49 -1.91 10.86
N THR A 281 -18.53 -3.00 10.13
CA THR A 281 -17.40 -3.90 9.97
C THR A 281 -16.66 -3.59 8.69
N PHE A 282 -15.34 -3.56 8.79
CA PHE A 282 -14.38 -3.40 7.70
C PHE A 282 -13.48 -4.63 7.68
N LEU A 283 -13.62 -5.44 6.66
CA LEU A 283 -12.83 -6.66 6.47
C LEU A 283 -11.72 -6.38 5.45
N SER A 284 -10.47 -6.60 5.85
CA SER A 284 -9.28 -6.42 5.02
C SER A 284 -8.38 -7.65 5.07
N THR A 285 -7.26 -7.60 4.35
CA THR A 285 -6.22 -8.64 4.42
C THR A 285 -5.54 -8.73 5.80
N ALA A 286 -5.63 -7.67 6.62
CA ALA A 286 -5.11 -7.67 7.99
C ALA A 286 -6.12 -8.21 9.02
N GLY A 287 -7.37 -8.49 8.60
CA GLY A 287 -8.42 -8.98 9.47
C GLY A 287 -9.64 -8.08 9.55
N VAL A 288 -10.38 -8.22 10.62
CA VAL A 288 -11.67 -7.55 10.88
C VAL A 288 -11.44 -6.34 11.78
N TYR A 289 -11.90 -5.18 11.32
CA TYR A 289 -12.01 -3.98 12.15
C TYR A 289 -13.48 -3.58 12.29
N VAL A 290 -13.93 -3.33 13.52
CA VAL A 290 -15.30 -2.90 13.80
C VAL A 290 -15.28 -1.51 14.41
N SER A 291 -16.04 -0.60 13.81
CA SER A 291 -16.22 0.77 14.32
C SER A 291 -17.66 0.99 14.72
N THR A 292 -17.90 1.22 16.02
CA THR A 292 -19.23 1.53 16.57
C THR A 292 -19.54 3.01 16.41
N ALA A 293 -20.75 3.35 15.97
CA ALA A 293 -21.24 4.72 15.93
C ALA A 293 -21.43 5.28 17.36
N ALA A 294 -21.18 6.55 17.55
CA ALA A 294 -21.51 7.26 18.78
C ALA A 294 -22.90 7.92 18.73
N THR A 295 -23.43 8.12 17.52
CA THR A 295 -24.72 8.77 17.27
C THR A 295 -25.40 8.14 16.06
N ALA A 296 -26.72 8.24 15.98
CA ALA A 296 -27.48 7.82 14.80
C ALA A 296 -27.13 8.71 13.59
N ALA A 297 -26.79 8.09 12.48
CA ALA A 297 -26.46 8.80 11.25
C ALA A 297 -26.76 7.94 10.02
N ALA A 298 -27.20 8.59 8.93
CA ALA A 298 -27.40 7.95 7.63
C ALA A 298 -26.09 7.71 6.88
N SER A 299 -25.04 8.41 7.26
CA SER A 299 -23.70 8.27 6.69
C SER A 299 -22.63 8.53 7.73
N ARG A 300 -21.45 7.94 7.52
CA ARG A 300 -20.26 8.17 8.34
C ARG A 300 -19.03 8.24 7.47
N THR A 301 -18.05 9.03 7.91
CA THR A 301 -16.72 9.05 7.34
C THR A 301 -15.72 8.66 8.42
N LEU A 302 -14.83 7.71 8.08
CA LEU A 302 -13.78 7.19 8.95
C LEU A 302 -12.43 7.41 8.31
N GLN A 303 -11.39 7.48 9.13
CA GLN A 303 -10.00 7.47 8.69
C GLN A 303 -9.47 6.06 8.91
N LEU A 304 -9.03 5.41 7.83
CA LEU A 304 -8.60 4.01 7.83
C LEU A 304 -7.22 3.87 7.20
N PHE A 305 -6.53 2.80 7.56
CA PHE A 305 -5.26 2.44 6.89
C PHE A 305 -5.53 2.11 5.41
N PRO A 306 -4.79 2.71 4.47
CA PRO A 306 -5.14 2.67 3.04
C PRO A 306 -4.71 1.35 2.36
N PHE A 307 -5.23 0.19 2.80
CA PHE A 307 -4.91 -1.09 2.16
C PHE A 307 -5.19 -1.03 0.65
N PRO A 308 -4.22 -1.41 -0.21
CA PRO A 308 -4.41 -1.42 -1.66
C PRO A 308 -5.56 -2.35 -2.11
N SER A 309 -5.77 -3.47 -1.40
CA SER A 309 -6.88 -4.39 -1.62
C SER A 309 -8.24 -3.82 -1.20
N GLY A 310 -8.27 -2.72 -0.45
CA GLY A 310 -9.47 -2.13 0.09
C GLY A 310 -10.09 -2.91 1.25
N TYR A 311 -11.34 -2.55 1.54
CA TYR A 311 -12.16 -3.17 2.59
C TYR A 311 -13.49 -3.66 2.01
N ALA A 312 -13.85 -4.88 2.35
CA ALA A 312 -15.26 -5.30 2.28
C ALA A 312 -15.98 -4.75 3.51
N VAL A 313 -17.12 -4.08 3.29
CA VAL A 313 -17.81 -3.30 4.33
C VAL A 313 -19.21 -3.81 4.55
N MET A 314 -19.58 -3.99 5.80
CA MET A 314 -20.89 -4.49 6.22
C MET A 314 -21.47 -3.63 7.35
N ALA A 315 -22.76 -3.37 7.30
CA ALA A 315 -23.46 -2.82 8.44
C ALA A 315 -23.66 -3.92 9.49
N GLY A 316 -23.30 -3.64 10.75
CA GLY A 316 -23.33 -4.60 11.84
C GLY A 316 -21.96 -5.13 12.22
N LYS A 317 -21.93 -5.95 13.27
CA LYS A 317 -20.70 -6.55 13.82
C LYS A 317 -20.52 -7.97 13.27
N TYR A 318 -19.64 -8.11 12.30
CA TYR A 318 -19.19 -9.42 11.81
C TYR A 318 -18.17 -10.02 12.78
N VAL A 319 -18.28 -11.30 13.03
CA VAL A 319 -17.29 -12.09 13.76
C VAL A 319 -17.03 -13.37 12.97
N ALA A 320 -15.79 -13.56 12.57
CA ALA A 320 -15.41 -14.76 11.85
C ALA A 320 -15.61 -16.03 12.70
N PRO A 321 -16.02 -17.15 12.12
CA PRO A 321 -16.11 -18.41 12.84
C PRO A 321 -14.72 -18.87 13.31
N SER A 322 -14.71 -19.54 14.46
CA SER A 322 -13.51 -20.14 15.04
C SER A 322 -13.81 -21.56 15.49
N GLN A 323 -12.82 -22.31 15.94
CA GLN A 323 -13.04 -23.67 16.48
C GLN A 323 -13.98 -23.69 17.70
N SER A 324 -14.08 -22.58 18.45
CA SER A 324 -14.89 -22.48 19.68
C SER A 324 -16.17 -21.66 19.49
N SER A 325 -16.39 -21.01 18.34
CA SER A 325 -17.56 -20.17 18.11
C SER A 325 -17.96 -20.16 16.63
N PRO A 326 -19.25 -20.35 16.31
CA PRO A 326 -19.75 -20.19 14.94
C PRO A 326 -19.67 -18.75 14.42
N GLY A 327 -19.28 -17.79 15.26
CA GLY A 327 -19.12 -16.39 14.89
C GLY A 327 -20.45 -15.64 14.76
N CYS A 328 -20.44 -14.57 13.97
CA CYS A 328 -21.63 -13.80 13.61
C CYS A 328 -21.60 -13.53 12.10
N LEU A 329 -22.27 -14.38 11.34
CA LEU A 329 -22.27 -14.36 9.88
C LEU A 329 -23.52 -13.67 9.31
N SER A 330 -24.56 -13.48 10.10
CA SER A 330 -25.85 -12.93 9.64
C SER A 330 -25.72 -11.55 8.97
N VAL A 331 -24.74 -10.75 9.41
CA VAL A 331 -24.51 -9.40 8.86
C VAL A 331 -23.82 -9.40 7.50
N ASP A 332 -23.23 -10.53 7.11
CA ASP A 332 -22.57 -10.74 5.82
C ASP A 332 -23.59 -11.29 4.80
N PRO A 333 -23.98 -10.52 3.79
CA PRO A 333 -24.91 -11.01 2.77
C PRO A 333 -24.41 -12.25 2.03
N GLU A 334 -23.09 -12.40 1.86
CA GLU A 334 -22.47 -13.50 1.13
C GLU A 334 -22.53 -14.84 1.92
N ALA A 335 -22.71 -14.78 3.23
CA ALA A 335 -22.83 -15.95 4.08
C ALA A 335 -24.23 -16.61 4.02
N TRP A 336 -25.23 -15.95 3.42
CA TRP A 336 -26.59 -16.48 3.35
C TRP A 336 -26.73 -17.55 2.24
N PRO A 337 -27.31 -18.71 2.53
CA PRO A 337 -27.43 -19.77 1.53
C PRO A 337 -28.40 -19.40 0.41
N ALA A 338 -28.14 -19.90 -0.79
CA ALA A 338 -28.94 -19.70 -2.01
C ALA A 338 -29.07 -18.25 -2.47
N ALA A 339 -28.11 -17.81 -3.29
CA ALA A 339 -28.02 -16.51 -3.96
C ALA A 339 -29.21 -16.19 -4.89
N PRO A 340 -29.39 -14.93 -5.39
CA PRO A 340 -28.35 -13.91 -5.42
C PRO A 340 -28.36 -13.04 -4.16
N THR A 341 -27.27 -13.02 -3.50
CA THR A 341 -27.00 -12.13 -2.36
C THR A 341 -26.39 -10.82 -2.84
N LEU A 342 -26.55 -9.77 -2.04
CA LEU A 342 -25.83 -8.54 -2.23
C LEU A 342 -24.35 -8.79 -1.88
N THR A 343 -23.45 -8.56 -2.82
CA THR A 343 -22.00 -8.61 -2.52
C THR A 343 -21.59 -7.44 -1.64
N ALA A 344 -20.71 -7.69 -0.68
CA ALA A 344 -20.14 -6.63 0.12
C ALA A 344 -19.36 -5.65 -0.77
N ALA A 345 -19.61 -4.35 -0.60
CA ALA A 345 -18.92 -3.32 -1.38
C ALA A 345 -17.44 -3.28 -0.98
N VAL A 346 -16.53 -3.62 -1.90
CA VAL A 346 -15.08 -3.49 -1.71
C VAL A 346 -14.65 -2.10 -2.16
N ARG A 347 -14.03 -1.34 -1.25
CA ARG A 347 -13.56 0.04 -1.51
C ARG A 347 -12.20 0.26 -0.86
N THR A 348 -11.35 1.06 -1.52
CA THR A 348 -10.09 1.55 -0.96
C THR A 348 -10.31 2.91 -0.30
N PRO A 349 -9.71 3.18 0.87
CA PRO A 349 -9.68 4.52 1.44
C PRO A 349 -8.94 5.48 0.49
N SER A 350 -9.53 6.65 0.23
CA SER A 350 -8.98 7.63 -0.72
C SER A 350 -9.41 9.04 -0.31
N THR A 351 -8.71 10.04 -0.79
CA THR A 351 -9.07 11.46 -0.57
C THR A 351 -10.28 11.92 -1.39
N THR A 352 -10.66 11.16 -2.45
CA THR A 352 -11.81 11.42 -3.31
C THR A 352 -12.76 10.23 -3.24
N THR A 353 -13.62 10.19 -2.23
CA THR A 353 -14.44 9.01 -1.98
C THR A 353 -15.86 9.15 -2.50
N THR A 354 -16.23 8.24 -3.40
CA THR A 354 -17.64 7.83 -3.53
C THR A 354 -17.96 6.97 -2.30
N ALA A 355 -18.97 7.34 -1.52
CA ALA A 355 -19.38 6.59 -0.33
C ALA A 355 -19.76 5.14 -0.69
N ALA A 356 -19.35 4.18 0.14
CA ALA A 356 -19.81 2.81 0.03
C ALA A 356 -21.30 2.74 0.36
N ALA A 357 -22.10 2.24 -0.58
CA ALA A 357 -23.53 2.04 -0.39
C ALA A 357 -23.75 0.73 0.39
N LEU A 358 -24.24 0.85 1.64
CA LEU A 358 -24.54 -0.30 2.49
C LEU A 358 -26.04 -0.51 2.57
N PRO A 359 -26.60 -1.52 1.90
CA PRO A 359 -27.98 -1.90 2.09
C PRO A 359 -28.16 -2.52 3.48
N MET A 360 -29.35 -2.32 4.05
CA MET A 360 -29.72 -2.82 5.39
C MET A 360 -31.13 -3.40 5.37
N GLY A 361 -31.44 -4.18 6.37
CA GLY A 361 -32.81 -4.61 6.63
C GLY A 361 -33.70 -3.43 7.01
N LEU A 362 -34.78 -3.24 6.28
CA LEU A 362 -35.76 -2.15 6.51
C LEU A 362 -37.04 -2.73 7.10
N LEU A 363 -37.53 -2.10 8.15
CA LEU A 363 -38.78 -2.48 8.77
C LEU A 363 -39.57 -1.24 9.20
N THR A 364 -40.91 -1.37 9.21
CA THR A 364 -41.83 -0.33 9.65
C THR A 364 -42.49 -0.78 10.95
N LEU A 365 -42.50 0.10 11.94
CA LEU A 365 -43.08 -0.13 13.25
C LEU A 365 -44.36 0.66 13.39
N SER A 366 -45.45 -0.01 13.77
CA SER A 366 -46.71 0.61 14.15
C SER A 366 -46.88 0.62 15.70
N GLY A 367 -47.56 1.64 16.26
CA GLY A 367 -47.80 1.73 17.69
C GLY A 367 -46.57 2.04 18.57
N ALA A 368 -45.42 2.37 17.97
CA ALA A 368 -44.16 2.63 18.66
C ALA A 368 -43.83 4.13 18.78
N ALA A 369 -44.74 5.03 18.41
CA ALA A 369 -44.52 6.49 18.48
C ALA A 369 -44.23 6.93 19.93
N GLY A 370 -43.24 7.78 20.12
CA GLY A 370 -42.78 8.25 21.42
C GLY A 370 -42.00 7.22 22.26
N LYS A 371 -41.77 6.01 21.76
CA LYS A 371 -41.01 4.96 22.45
C LYS A 371 -39.60 4.84 21.93
N PHE A 372 -38.67 4.51 22.82
CA PHE A 372 -37.34 4.07 22.46
C PHE A 372 -37.39 2.60 21.99
N ILE A 373 -36.64 2.27 20.95
CA ILE A 373 -36.53 0.91 20.44
C ILE A 373 -35.17 0.33 20.80
N THR A 374 -35.18 -0.91 21.26
CA THR A 374 -33.97 -1.69 21.51
C THR A 374 -34.09 -3.00 20.70
N ALA A 375 -33.18 -3.21 19.75
CA ALA A 375 -33.07 -4.42 18.97
C ALA A 375 -31.99 -5.33 19.56
N VAL A 376 -32.31 -6.57 19.83
CA VAL A 376 -31.40 -7.58 20.37
C VAL A 376 -31.30 -8.72 19.36
N SER A 377 -30.08 -9.15 19.02
CA SER A 377 -29.89 -10.30 18.14
C SER A 377 -30.56 -11.54 18.73
N ALA A 378 -31.31 -12.23 17.91
CA ALA A 378 -31.98 -13.48 18.31
C ALA A 378 -31.09 -14.70 18.02
N THR A 379 -31.07 -15.64 18.96
CA THR A 379 -30.32 -16.90 18.81
C THR A 379 -31.06 -17.95 17.95
N GLY A 380 -32.37 -17.77 17.77
CA GLY A 380 -33.17 -18.61 16.87
C GLY A 380 -33.12 -18.03 15.45
N THR A 381 -32.62 -18.79 14.54
CA THR A 381 -32.47 -18.37 13.14
C THR A 381 -33.79 -18.50 12.38
N GLY A 382 -34.18 -17.40 11.69
CA GLY A 382 -35.15 -17.51 10.60
C GLY A 382 -34.62 -18.39 9.46
N ALA A 383 -35.50 -18.79 8.55
CA ALA A 383 -35.12 -19.67 7.45
C ALA A 383 -33.97 -19.06 6.61
N GLY A 384 -32.82 -19.71 6.67
CA GLY A 384 -31.61 -19.31 5.92
C GLY A 384 -30.71 -18.28 6.60
N ASP A 385 -31.02 -17.79 7.80
CA ASP A 385 -30.08 -16.94 8.56
C ASP A 385 -28.87 -17.78 9.01
N PRO A 386 -27.62 -17.44 8.61
CA PRO A 386 -26.45 -18.21 9.01
C PRO A 386 -26.16 -18.10 10.52
N GLY A 387 -26.79 -17.16 11.22
CA GLY A 387 -26.74 -17.02 12.66
C GLY A 387 -25.67 -16.10 13.18
N CYS A 388 -25.87 -15.70 14.44
CA CYS A 388 -24.96 -14.88 15.21
C CYS A 388 -24.87 -15.40 16.64
N SER A 389 -23.71 -15.93 17.04
CA SER A 389 -23.45 -16.41 18.40
C SER A 389 -23.03 -15.31 19.36
N VAL A 390 -22.74 -14.12 18.86
CA VAL A 390 -22.34 -12.96 19.65
C VAL A 390 -23.55 -12.07 19.89
N PRO A 391 -23.94 -11.84 21.16
CA PRO A 391 -25.08 -10.98 21.46
C PRO A 391 -24.81 -9.54 20.98
N MET A 392 -25.71 -9.03 20.15
CA MET A 392 -25.68 -7.62 19.72
C MET A 392 -26.91 -6.91 20.22
N THR A 393 -26.76 -5.66 20.63
CA THR A 393 -27.86 -4.79 21.06
C THR A 393 -27.72 -3.44 20.38
N TYR A 394 -28.70 -3.07 19.55
CA TYR A 394 -28.78 -1.78 18.91
C TYR A 394 -29.90 -0.94 19.52
N THR A 395 -29.61 0.32 19.78
CA THR A 395 -30.54 1.24 20.45
C THR A 395 -30.90 2.39 19.53
N PHE A 396 -32.16 2.76 19.52
CA PHE A 396 -32.70 3.88 18.78
C PHE A 396 -33.15 4.99 19.71
N ASP A 397 -33.11 6.20 19.23
CA ASP A 397 -33.80 7.31 19.90
C ASP A 397 -35.32 7.15 19.81
N ALA A 398 -36.07 7.89 20.61
CA ALA A 398 -37.53 7.80 20.59
C ALA A 398 -38.09 8.05 19.17
N LEU A 399 -38.95 7.16 18.71
CA LEU A 399 -39.59 7.33 17.41
C LEU A 399 -40.57 8.50 17.46
N ALA A 400 -40.37 9.49 16.58
CA ALA A 400 -41.28 10.65 16.53
C ALA A 400 -42.69 10.25 16.06
N THR A 401 -42.83 9.31 15.15
CA THR A 401 -44.06 8.75 14.60
C THR A 401 -43.95 7.27 14.43
N ALA A 402 -45.00 6.56 13.99
CA ALA A 402 -44.88 5.22 13.42
C ALA A 402 -43.83 5.30 12.29
N GLY A 403 -42.64 4.70 12.47
CA GLY A 403 -41.48 5.01 11.66
C GLY A 403 -40.79 3.79 11.07
N ARG A 404 -40.06 4.05 9.99
CA ARG A 404 -39.15 3.07 9.40
C ARG A 404 -37.82 3.13 10.16
N ILE A 405 -37.30 1.97 10.52
CA ILE A 405 -35.96 1.82 11.07
C ILE A 405 -35.13 0.92 10.18
N ALA A 406 -33.81 1.07 10.23
CA ALA A 406 -32.87 0.18 9.57
C ALA A 406 -32.04 -0.58 10.61
N LEU A 407 -31.85 -1.86 10.38
CA LEU A 407 -30.98 -2.75 11.16
C LEU A 407 -30.07 -3.55 10.22
N PRO A 408 -28.91 -4.01 10.71
CA PRO A 408 -28.13 -5.02 9.98
C PRO A 408 -28.95 -6.26 9.65
N TYR A 409 -28.56 -6.98 8.63
CA TYR A 409 -29.16 -8.27 8.31
C TYR A 409 -29.00 -9.25 9.46
N GLY A 410 -29.91 -10.22 9.57
CA GLY A 410 -29.97 -11.18 10.66
C GLY A 410 -31.31 -11.17 11.41
N SER A 411 -31.39 -11.94 12.47
CA SER A 411 -32.62 -12.13 13.28
C SER A 411 -32.58 -11.25 14.55
N TRP A 412 -33.69 -10.55 14.82
CA TRP A 412 -33.80 -9.56 15.87
C TRP A 412 -35.08 -9.71 16.69
N THR A 413 -34.96 -9.56 18.00
CA THR A 413 -36.10 -9.29 18.91
C THR A 413 -36.15 -7.81 19.21
N LEU A 414 -37.30 -7.19 18.98
CA LEU A 414 -37.48 -5.74 19.20
C LEU A 414 -38.21 -5.49 20.49
N TYR A 415 -37.69 -4.55 21.28
CA TYR A 415 -38.27 -4.08 22.53
C TYR A 415 -38.60 -2.62 22.44
N THR A 416 -39.68 -2.23 23.10
CA THR A 416 -40.00 -0.84 23.40
C THR A 416 -39.67 -0.52 24.86
N GLY A 417 -39.31 0.74 25.13
CA GLY A 417 -39.03 1.23 26.45
C GLY A 417 -39.26 2.73 26.60
N SER A 418 -39.19 3.21 27.83
CA SER A 418 -39.31 4.64 28.20
C SER A 418 -37.97 5.38 28.10
N SER A 419 -36.87 4.67 27.96
CA SER A 419 -35.52 5.22 27.81
C SER A 419 -34.68 4.36 26.81
N LYS A 420 -33.60 4.93 26.33
CA LYS A 420 -32.67 4.28 25.44
C LYS A 420 -32.07 3.03 26.09
N GLY A 421 -32.13 1.91 25.41
CA GLY A 421 -31.63 0.59 25.87
C GLY A 421 -32.60 -0.18 26.77
N ALA A 422 -33.72 0.45 27.20
CA ALA A 422 -34.74 -0.24 28.00
C ALA A 422 -35.43 -1.35 27.16
N LYS A 423 -35.65 -2.51 27.76
CA LYS A 423 -36.29 -3.69 27.17
C LYS A 423 -37.58 -4.02 27.96
N THR A 424 -38.53 -3.06 27.98
CA THR A 424 -39.71 -3.16 28.83
C THR A 424 -40.76 -4.13 28.22
N THR A 425 -41.05 -3.99 26.95
CA THR A 425 -42.07 -4.80 26.26
C THR A 425 -41.57 -5.27 24.92
N VAL A 426 -41.71 -6.57 24.61
CA VAL A 426 -41.44 -7.08 23.28
C VAL A 426 -42.51 -6.54 22.31
N LEU A 427 -42.06 -6.06 21.15
CA LEU A 427 -42.98 -5.69 20.08
C LEU A 427 -43.73 -6.91 19.55
N ALA A 428 -45.05 -6.81 19.49
CA ALA A 428 -45.88 -7.86 18.89
C ALA A 428 -45.61 -7.97 17.37
N ALA A 429 -45.67 -9.19 16.84
CA ALA A 429 -45.46 -9.46 15.42
C ALA A 429 -46.34 -8.59 14.49
N GLY A 430 -47.61 -8.35 14.84
CA GLY A 430 -48.52 -7.49 14.08
C GLY A 430 -48.18 -5.99 14.07
N SER A 431 -47.23 -5.57 14.92
CA SER A 431 -46.71 -4.17 14.93
C SER A 431 -45.47 -4.00 14.04
N ILE A 432 -44.95 -5.05 13.43
CA ILE A 432 -43.73 -5.07 12.61
C ILE A 432 -44.09 -5.44 11.18
N THR A 433 -43.75 -4.58 10.24
CA THR A 433 -43.96 -4.83 8.81
C THR A 433 -42.58 -4.82 8.10
N VAL A 434 -42.31 -5.86 7.36
CA VAL A 434 -41.11 -6.02 6.53
C VAL A 434 -41.49 -6.41 5.08
N ALA A 435 -40.62 -6.15 4.14
CA ALA A 435 -40.76 -6.62 2.76
C ALA A 435 -40.12 -8.00 2.60
N ALA A 436 -40.69 -8.85 1.79
CA ALA A 436 -40.09 -10.11 1.42
C ALA A 436 -38.68 -9.87 0.81
N PRO A 437 -37.72 -10.79 1.03
CA PRO A 437 -37.79 -12.07 1.70
C PRO A 437 -37.74 -12.02 3.24
N SER A 438 -37.54 -10.83 3.81
CA SER A 438 -37.58 -10.66 5.29
C SER A 438 -38.92 -11.08 5.84
N ALA A 439 -38.93 -11.67 7.05
CA ALA A 439 -40.13 -12.24 7.67
C ALA A 439 -40.20 -11.96 9.16
N VAL A 440 -41.39 -11.97 9.73
CA VAL A 440 -41.66 -11.90 11.17
C VAL A 440 -42.27 -13.20 11.63
N SER A 441 -41.67 -13.80 12.65
CA SER A 441 -42.22 -15.02 13.27
C SER A 441 -43.41 -14.70 14.15
N SER A 442 -44.25 -15.71 14.46
CA SER A 442 -45.37 -15.56 15.41
C SER A 442 -44.92 -15.11 16.81
N GLY A 443 -43.69 -15.40 17.21
CA GLY A 443 -43.06 -14.94 18.45
C GLY A 443 -42.50 -13.54 18.42
N GLY A 444 -42.66 -12.77 17.34
CA GLY A 444 -42.17 -11.40 17.21
C GLY A 444 -40.68 -11.25 16.86
N VAL A 445 -39.99 -12.36 16.55
CA VAL A 445 -38.61 -12.28 16.00
C VAL A 445 -38.70 -11.91 14.53
N VAL A 446 -38.01 -10.84 14.15
CA VAL A 446 -37.89 -10.42 12.76
C VAL A 446 -36.58 -10.90 12.18
N THR A 447 -36.61 -11.57 11.03
CA THR A 447 -35.45 -11.93 10.24
C THR A 447 -35.32 -11.00 9.03
N LEU A 448 -34.26 -10.22 9.01
CA LEU A 448 -33.93 -9.29 7.92
C LEU A 448 -32.98 -10.00 6.94
N ASP A 449 -33.52 -10.34 5.80
CA ASP A 449 -32.89 -11.19 4.79
C ASP A 449 -32.29 -10.36 3.66
N PRO A 450 -30.97 -10.48 3.34
CA PRO A 450 -30.34 -9.75 2.25
C PRO A 450 -30.64 -10.31 0.86
N ARG A 451 -31.21 -11.52 0.77
CA ARG A 451 -31.45 -12.18 -0.52
C ARG A 451 -32.52 -11.42 -1.30
N THR A 452 -32.36 -11.34 -2.61
CA THR A 452 -33.41 -10.82 -3.49
C THR A 452 -34.42 -11.94 -3.75
N VAL A 453 -35.70 -11.58 -3.71
CA VAL A 453 -36.72 -12.50 -4.22
C VAL A 453 -36.46 -12.70 -5.71
N ALA A 454 -36.25 -13.92 -6.14
CA ALA A 454 -36.23 -14.21 -7.58
C ALA A 454 -37.52 -13.71 -8.22
N PRO A 455 -37.42 -12.95 -9.36
CA PRO A 455 -38.58 -12.41 -10.03
C PRO A 455 -39.59 -13.50 -10.48
#